data_c76d4bdfd5e32b2c7a67caad50b4cf1d
#
_entry.id   c76d4bdfd5e32b2c7a67caad50b4cf1d
#
_cell.length_a   1.000
_cell.length_b   1.000
_cell.length_c   1.000
_cell.angle_alpha   90.00
_cell.angle_beta   90.00
_cell.angle_gamma   90.00
#
_symmetry.space_group_name_H-M   'P 1'
#
loop_
_entity.id
_entity.type
_entity.pdbx_description
1 polymer ?
#
loop_
_entity_poly.entity_id
_entity_poly.type
_entity_poly.pdbx_seq_one_letter_code
_entity_poly.pdbx_strand_id
1 'polypeptide(L)'
;MSIVTHRIKEYAALLADAEKTGVGTNPLTSIDPNLSVTEAYHIQLENIQMKVEQGLIIVGKKIGLTSLAMQKLLGVDEPDYGHLLNNMEVANGGTIPIEKVLQPKVEAELAFVLKKDLMGPNITTLDVLQATDYIVPALEIVDSRVKDWKIKLPDTIADNASSGFYVLGDKKAKVDEINLELLGMVLSKNDEIVNTGVGAAALGNPATCVAWLANKLSEFGISLKAGEVILSGALSAAADAKAGDTFSARFAHLGQVSVHF
;
A
#
# COMPACT_ATOMS: atom_id res chain seq x y z
N MET A 1 -28.51 -13.01 9.83
CA MET A 1 -27.05 -12.75 9.67
C MET A 1 -26.30 -13.87 10.37
N SER A 2 -25.28 -14.44 9.73
CA SER A 2 -24.45 -15.46 10.41
C SER A 2 -23.59 -14.79 11.50
N ILE A 3 -23.15 -15.57 12.50
CA ILE A 3 -22.24 -15.08 13.57
C ILE A 3 -20.96 -14.51 12.95
N VAL A 4 -20.43 -15.12 11.89
CA VAL A 4 -19.24 -14.66 11.16
C VAL A 4 -19.46 -13.27 10.56
N THR A 5 -20.60 -13.04 9.90
CA THR A 5 -20.93 -11.75 9.30
C THR A 5 -21.06 -10.64 10.35
N HIS A 6 -21.58 -10.95 11.54
CA HIS A 6 -21.69 -9.98 12.63
C HIS A 6 -20.31 -9.56 13.13
N ARG A 7 -19.40 -10.52 13.39
CA ARG A 7 -18.04 -10.29 13.85
C ARG A 7 -17.20 -9.46 12.86
N ILE A 8 -17.32 -9.73 11.54
CA ILE A 8 -16.65 -8.96 10.49
C ILE A 8 -17.04 -7.47 10.58
N LYS A 9 -18.32 -7.17 10.70
CA LYS A 9 -18.84 -5.80 10.81
C LYS A 9 -18.39 -5.11 12.11
N GLU A 10 -18.34 -5.82 13.22
CA GLU A 10 -17.85 -5.33 14.50
C GLU A 10 -16.39 -4.91 14.40
N TYR A 11 -15.53 -5.76 13.83
CA TYR A 11 -14.11 -5.45 13.68
C TYR A 11 -13.84 -4.36 12.63
N ALA A 12 -14.61 -4.32 11.56
CA ALA A 12 -14.58 -3.22 10.61
C ALA A 12 -14.91 -1.88 11.30
N ALA A 13 -15.94 -1.86 12.14
CA ALA A 13 -16.34 -0.67 12.88
C ALA A 13 -15.24 -0.19 13.87
N LEU A 14 -14.53 -1.10 14.55
CA LEU A 14 -13.42 -0.73 15.44
C LEU A 14 -12.30 0.00 14.69
N LEU A 15 -11.92 -0.47 13.51
CA LEU A 15 -10.90 0.17 12.67
C LEU A 15 -11.38 1.50 12.09
N ALA A 16 -12.63 1.57 11.64
CA ALA A 16 -13.24 2.81 11.15
C ALA A 16 -13.34 3.88 12.26
N ASP A 17 -13.66 3.49 13.49
CA ASP A 17 -13.69 4.41 14.63
C ASP A 17 -12.29 4.91 15.00
N ALA A 18 -11.27 4.04 14.96
CA ALA A 18 -9.88 4.44 15.17
C ALA A 18 -9.42 5.47 14.13
N GLU A 19 -9.73 5.26 12.85
CA GLU A 19 -9.45 6.21 11.77
C GLU A 19 -10.16 7.55 12.00
N LYS A 20 -11.43 7.52 12.38
CA LYS A 20 -12.26 8.71 12.58
C LYS A 20 -11.84 9.53 13.80
N THR A 21 -11.48 8.86 14.89
CA THR A 21 -11.18 9.52 16.18
C THR A 21 -9.72 9.90 16.33
N GLY A 22 -8.82 9.38 15.48
CA GLY A 22 -7.36 9.52 15.63
C GLY A 22 -6.82 8.74 16.85
N VAL A 23 -7.59 7.79 17.40
CA VAL A 23 -7.20 6.98 18.55
C VAL A 23 -7.10 5.52 18.14
N GLY A 24 -5.89 5.01 18.03
CA GLY A 24 -5.65 3.64 17.59
C GLY A 24 -6.34 2.58 18.47
N THR A 25 -6.76 1.48 17.86
CA THR A 25 -7.38 0.34 18.55
C THR A 25 -6.32 -0.70 18.98
N ASN A 26 -6.73 -1.66 19.81
CA ASN A 26 -5.89 -2.83 20.09
C ASN A 26 -5.85 -3.76 18.86
N PRO A 27 -4.81 -4.61 18.72
CA PRO A 27 -4.78 -5.62 17.65
C PRO A 27 -6.04 -6.49 17.67
N LEU A 28 -6.65 -6.70 16.51
CA LEU A 28 -7.81 -7.60 16.38
C LEU A 28 -7.42 -9.03 16.78
N THR A 29 -6.17 -9.42 16.47
CA THR A 29 -5.62 -10.73 16.89
C THR A 29 -5.42 -10.87 18.40
N SER A 30 -5.47 -9.78 19.18
CA SER A 30 -5.51 -9.85 20.65
C SER A 30 -6.94 -10.06 21.18
N ILE A 31 -7.95 -9.65 20.40
CA ILE A 31 -9.37 -9.86 20.71
C ILE A 31 -9.78 -11.27 20.24
N ASP A 32 -9.36 -11.64 19.03
CA ASP A 32 -9.62 -12.95 18.41
C ASP A 32 -8.30 -13.56 17.91
N PRO A 33 -7.64 -14.39 18.72
CA PRO A 33 -6.38 -15.04 18.34
C PRO A 33 -6.48 -15.98 17.11
N ASN A 34 -7.70 -16.37 16.73
CA ASN A 34 -7.98 -17.27 15.60
C ASN A 34 -8.43 -16.53 14.34
N LEU A 35 -8.36 -15.19 14.33
CA LEU A 35 -8.70 -14.38 13.15
C LEU A 35 -7.84 -14.82 11.96
N SER A 36 -8.49 -15.36 10.93
CA SER A 36 -7.81 -15.84 9.72
C SER A 36 -7.52 -14.70 8.74
N VAL A 37 -6.56 -14.91 7.85
CA VAL A 37 -6.23 -13.99 6.75
C VAL A 37 -7.45 -13.74 5.86
N THR A 38 -8.22 -14.77 5.53
CA THR A 38 -9.45 -14.61 4.73
C THR A 38 -10.50 -13.74 5.42
N GLU A 39 -10.73 -13.92 6.71
CA GLU A 39 -11.64 -13.05 7.48
C GLU A 39 -11.12 -11.62 7.56
N ALA A 40 -9.80 -11.43 7.70
CA ALA A 40 -9.18 -10.10 7.69
C ALA A 40 -9.42 -9.36 6.36
N TYR A 41 -9.31 -10.04 5.22
CA TYR A 41 -9.70 -9.46 3.92
C TYR A 41 -11.20 -9.13 3.84
N HIS A 42 -12.08 -9.93 4.43
CA HIS A 42 -13.50 -9.59 4.48
C HIS A 42 -13.77 -8.35 5.37
N ILE A 43 -13.03 -8.17 6.47
CA ILE A 43 -13.10 -6.95 7.31
C ILE A 43 -12.64 -5.73 6.50
N GLN A 44 -11.51 -5.85 5.78
CA GLN A 44 -11.03 -4.81 4.88
C GLN A 44 -12.09 -4.43 3.84
N LEU A 45 -12.64 -5.42 3.12
CA LEU A 45 -13.65 -5.20 2.09
C LEU A 45 -14.94 -4.58 2.64
N GLU A 46 -15.36 -4.91 3.86
CA GLU A 46 -16.51 -4.27 4.53
C GLU A 46 -16.24 -2.77 4.73
N ASN A 47 -15.05 -2.38 5.22
CA ASN A 47 -14.67 -0.98 5.38
C ASN A 47 -14.57 -0.24 4.05
N ILE A 48 -13.97 -0.87 3.03
CA ILE A 48 -13.89 -0.28 1.68
C ILE A 48 -15.27 -0.08 1.10
N GLN A 49 -16.16 -1.07 1.23
CA GLN A 49 -17.55 -0.97 0.76
C GLN A 49 -18.30 0.18 1.43
N MET A 50 -18.17 0.33 2.76
CA MET A 50 -18.78 1.45 3.48
C MET A 50 -18.29 2.81 2.96
N LYS A 51 -16.99 2.94 2.67
CA LYS A 51 -16.40 4.16 2.11
C LYS A 51 -16.91 4.44 0.69
N VAL A 52 -17.05 3.42 -0.13
CA VAL A 52 -17.64 3.53 -1.49
C VAL A 52 -19.11 3.94 -1.42
N GLU A 53 -19.89 3.42 -0.49
CA GLU A 53 -21.29 3.82 -0.26
C GLU A 53 -21.41 5.29 0.20
N GLN A 54 -20.37 5.84 0.82
CA GLN A 54 -20.24 7.26 1.16
C GLN A 54 -19.78 8.14 -0.01
N GLY A 55 -19.56 7.56 -1.20
CA GLY A 55 -19.21 8.27 -2.42
C GLY A 55 -17.71 8.32 -2.74
N LEU A 56 -16.86 7.61 -1.99
CA LEU A 56 -15.44 7.46 -2.36
C LEU A 56 -15.28 6.47 -3.51
N ILE A 57 -14.20 6.63 -4.27
CA ILE A 57 -13.92 5.83 -5.46
C ILE A 57 -12.61 5.09 -5.27
N ILE A 58 -12.60 3.78 -5.55
CA ILE A 58 -11.37 3.01 -5.64
C ILE A 58 -10.62 3.46 -6.89
N VAL A 59 -9.40 3.97 -6.72
CA VAL A 59 -8.54 4.46 -7.80
C VAL A 59 -7.28 3.62 -7.98
N GLY A 60 -7.08 2.64 -7.13
CA GLY A 60 -5.92 1.76 -7.22
C GLY A 60 -5.79 0.81 -6.04
N LYS A 61 -4.61 0.21 -5.94
CA LYS A 61 -4.24 -0.72 -4.85
C LYS A 61 -2.76 -0.56 -4.49
N LYS A 62 -2.41 -1.00 -3.29
CA LYS A 62 -1.02 -1.06 -2.83
C LYS A 62 -0.68 -2.49 -2.43
N ILE A 63 0.60 -2.83 -2.49
CA ILE A 63 1.10 -4.14 -2.11
C ILE A 63 2.11 -3.94 -0.97
N GLY A 64 1.82 -4.53 0.18
CA GLY A 64 2.72 -4.52 1.33
C GLY A 64 3.48 -5.83 1.48
N LEU A 65 4.48 -5.85 2.38
CA LEU A 65 5.27 -7.03 2.72
C LEU A 65 5.96 -7.69 1.52
N THR A 66 6.41 -6.89 0.56
CA THR A 66 7.10 -7.37 -0.66
C THR A 66 8.56 -7.73 -0.42
N SER A 67 9.14 -7.40 0.73
CA SER A 67 10.49 -7.76 1.12
C SER A 67 10.53 -9.18 1.72
N LEU A 68 11.28 -10.09 1.09
CA LEU A 68 11.47 -11.45 1.63
C LEU A 68 12.10 -11.47 3.02
N ALA A 69 12.92 -10.47 3.35
CA ALA A 69 13.50 -10.34 4.69
C ALA A 69 12.43 -9.99 5.73
N MET A 70 11.50 -9.09 5.40
CA MET A 70 10.39 -8.73 6.28
C MET A 70 9.38 -9.87 6.42
N GLN A 71 9.07 -10.59 5.35
CA GLN A 71 8.23 -11.79 5.43
C GLN A 71 8.80 -12.82 6.40
N LYS A 72 10.11 -13.12 6.31
CA LYS A 72 10.79 -14.02 7.24
C LYS A 72 10.77 -13.50 8.69
N LEU A 73 10.97 -12.20 8.90
CA LEU A 73 10.95 -11.58 10.22
C LEU A 73 9.56 -11.68 10.87
N LEU A 74 8.50 -11.51 10.09
CA LEU A 74 7.11 -11.57 10.57
C LEU A 74 6.52 -12.99 10.56
N GLY A 75 7.28 -13.98 10.05
CA GLY A 75 6.81 -15.37 9.96
C GLY A 75 5.68 -15.56 8.96
N VAL A 76 5.66 -14.76 7.88
CA VAL A 76 4.69 -14.85 6.80
C VAL A 76 5.39 -15.26 5.51
N ASP A 77 4.65 -15.78 4.54
CA ASP A 77 5.17 -16.33 3.28
C ASP A 77 4.58 -15.66 2.03
N GLU A 78 3.71 -14.67 2.22
CA GLU A 78 3.11 -13.91 1.13
C GLU A 78 3.03 -12.41 1.45
N PRO A 79 2.95 -11.54 0.42
CA PRO A 79 2.59 -10.14 0.57
C PRO A 79 1.15 -9.95 1.07
N ASP A 80 0.82 -8.71 1.44
CA ASP A 80 -0.55 -8.26 1.67
C ASP A 80 -0.94 -7.17 0.64
N TYR A 81 -2.22 -6.77 0.63
CA TYR A 81 -2.68 -5.67 -0.21
C TYR A 81 -3.75 -4.82 0.47
N GLY A 82 -3.83 -3.56 0.04
CA GLY A 82 -4.88 -2.61 0.41
C GLY A 82 -5.43 -1.89 -0.82
N HIS A 83 -6.55 -1.21 -0.63
CA HIS A 83 -7.22 -0.39 -1.65
C HIS A 83 -6.82 1.07 -1.49
N LEU A 84 -6.57 1.75 -2.61
CA LEU A 84 -6.37 3.19 -2.67
C LEU A 84 -7.67 3.86 -3.07
N LEU A 85 -8.07 4.88 -2.31
CA LEU A 85 -9.26 5.68 -2.56
C LEU A 85 -8.87 7.07 -3.06
N ASN A 86 -9.77 7.71 -3.79
CA ASN A 86 -9.52 9.02 -4.41
C ASN A 86 -9.20 10.16 -3.44
N ASN A 87 -9.54 10.03 -2.16
CA ASN A 87 -9.20 11.00 -1.11
C ASN A 87 -7.85 10.73 -0.42
N MET A 88 -7.12 9.68 -0.82
CA MET A 88 -5.81 9.33 -0.26
C MET A 88 -4.65 9.93 -1.07
N GLU A 89 -4.90 10.43 -2.27
CA GLU A 89 -3.87 11.05 -3.10
C GLU A 89 -3.55 12.46 -2.63
N VAL A 90 -2.26 12.74 -2.46
CA VAL A 90 -1.72 14.06 -2.16
C VAL A 90 -0.83 14.50 -3.31
N ALA A 91 -0.93 15.76 -3.71
CA ALA A 91 -0.10 16.30 -4.79
C ALA A 91 1.40 16.22 -4.45
N ASN A 92 2.25 16.03 -5.47
CA ASN A 92 3.70 16.06 -5.30
C ASN A 92 4.15 17.39 -4.66
N GLY A 93 4.92 17.33 -3.57
CA GLY A 93 5.28 18.49 -2.75
C GLY A 93 4.14 19.03 -1.87
N GLY A 94 3.03 18.30 -1.77
CA GLY A 94 1.91 18.66 -0.90
C GLY A 94 2.17 18.36 0.58
N THR A 95 1.25 18.83 1.44
CA THR A 95 1.33 18.65 2.89
C THR A 95 0.20 17.74 3.38
N ILE A 96 0.55 16.77 4.21
CA ILE A 96 -0.38 15.95 4.97
C ILE A 96 -0.47 16.52 6.39
N PRO A 97 -1.62 17.07 6.80
CA PRO A 97 -1.78 17.54 8.17
C PRO A 97 -1.59 16.40 9.16
N ILE A 98 -0.72 16.58 10.15
CA ILE A 98 -0.35 15.52 11.09
C ILE A 98 -1.55 14.97 11.89
N GLU A 99 -2.58 15.78 12.08
CA GLU A 99 -3.83 15.39 12.72
C GLU A 99 -4.71 14.45 11.87
N LYS A 100 -4.33 14.22 10.60
CA LYS A 100 -5.02 13.28 9.70
C LYS A 100 -4.43 11.87 9.74
N VAL A 101 -3.35 11.69 10.48
CA VAL A 101 -2.63 10.41 10.62
C VAL A 101 -2.42 10.07 12.08
N LEU A 102 -2.27 8.80 12.41
CA LEU A 102 -2.10 8.31 13.78
C LEU A 102 -0.61 8.08 14.12
N GLN A 103 0.07 7.33 13.30
CA GLN A 103 1.47 6.91 13.50
C GLN A 103 2.16 6.68 12.13
N PRO A 104 2.27 7.74 11.32
CA PRO A 104 2.65 7.62 9.91
C PRO A 104 4.11 7.20 9.74
N LYS A 105 4.34 6.39 8.69
CA LYS A 105 5.66 6.08 8.15
C LYS A 105 5.63 6.29 6.64
N VAL A 106 6.79 6.63 6.07
CA VAL A 106 6.94 6.90 4.64
C VAL A 106 7.78 5.81 3.99
N GLU A 107 7.27 5.29 2.89
CA GLU A 107 7.90 4.30 2.03
C GLU A 107 8.08 4.84 0.62
N ALA A 108 9.26 4.61 0.02
CA ALA A 108 9.50 4.96 -1.37
C ALA A 108 9.22 3.76 -2.27
N GLU A 109 8.38 3.96 -3.28
CA GLU A 109 7.84 2.91 -4.13
C GLU A 109 7.86 3.28 -5.61
N LEU A 110 7.61 2.30 -6.45
CA LEU A 110 7.29 2.50 -7.85
C LEU A 110 5.79 2.28 -8.06
N ALA A 111 5.11 3.25 -8.66
CA ALA A 111 3.71 3.13 -9.03
C ALA A 111 3.56 2.75 -10.50
N PHE A 112 2.71 1.76 -10.78
CA PHE A 112 2.28 1.36 -12.11
C PHE A 112 0.90 1.94 -12.40
N VAL A 113 0.72 2.58 -13.54
CA VAL A 113 -0.59 3.01 -14.02
C VAL A 113 -1.00 2.13 -15.19
N LEU A 114 -2.13 1.46 -15.06
CA LEU A 114 -2.57 0.47 -16.02
C LEU A 114 -3.33 1.11 -17.20
N LYS A 115 -3.15 0.56 -18.40
CA LYS A 115 -3.95 0.89 -19.61
C LYS A 115 -4.91 -0.23 -20.01
N LYS A 116 -4.81 -1.41 -19.37
CA LYS A 116 -5.67 -2.56 -19.59
C LYS A 116 -5.98 -3.24 -18.26
N ASP A 117 -7.16 -3.85 -18.18
CA ASP A 117 -7.54 -4.69 -17.05
C ASP A 117 -6.63 -5.92 -16.95
N LEU A 118 -6.32 -6.31 -15.70
CA LEU A 118 -5.64 -7.56 -15.38
C LEU A 118 -6.54 -8.38 -14.46
N MET A 119 -6.88 -9.59 -14.90
CA MET A 119 -7.71 -10.53 -14.14
C MET A 119 -6.99 -11.88 -14.04
N GLY A 120 -6.59 -12.24 -12.82
CA GLY A 120 -6.05 -13.59 -12.55
C GLY A 120 -7.10 -14.71 -12.75
N PRO A 121 -6.71 -15.95 -12.57
CA PRO A 121 -5.38 -16.41 -12.20
C PRO A 121 -4.38 -16.46 -13.38
N ASN A 122 -3.11 -16.72 -13.06
CA ASN A 122 -2.01 -16.94 -14.02
C ASN A 122 -1.50 -15.67 -14.73
N ILE A 123 -1.72 -14.48 -14.17
CA ILE A 123 -1.06 -13.25 -14.63
C ILE A 123 0.45 -13.36 -14.38
N THR A 124 1.23 -13.07 -15.41
CA THR A 124 2.70 -13.06 -15.39
C THR A 124 3.25 -11.64 -15.34
N THR A 125 4.53 -11.51 -15.02
CA THR A 125 5.24 -10.22 -15.10
C THR A 125 5.13 -9.60 -16.50
N LEU A 126 5.18 -10.40 -17.57
CA LEU A 126 5.04 -9.91 -18.94
C LEU A 126 3.64 -9.33 -19.19
N ASP A 127 2.59 -9.94 -18.66
CA ASP A 127 1.21 -9.42 -18.78
C ASP A 127 1.10 -8.05 -18.10
N VAL A 128 1.73 -7.88 -16.92
CA VAL A 128 1.79 -6.60 -16.21
C VAL A 128 2.49 -5.54 -17.05
N LEU A 129 3.68 -5.84 -17.61
CA LEU A 129 4.42 -4.89 -18.45
C LEU A 129 3.58 -4.46 -19.67
N GLN A 130 2.88 -5.39 -20.31
CA GLN A 130 2.01 -5.10 -21.45
C GLN A 130 0.75 -4.30 -21.07
N ALA A 131 0.23 -4.49 -19.86
CA ALA A 131 -0.95 -3.79 -19.36
C ALA A 131 -0.63 -2.42 -18.77
N THR A 132 0.64 -2.11 -18.48
CA THR A 132 1.08 -0.83 -17.92
C THR A 132 1.15 0.24 -19.00
N ASP A 133 0.57 1.40 -18.73
CA ASP A 133 0.71 2.59 -19.59
C ASP A 133 2.03 3.31 -19.29
N TYR A 134 2.26 3.63 -18.02
CA TYR A 134 3.49 4.27 -17.55
C TYR A 134 3.75 3.92 -16.07
N ILE A 135 4.98 4.19 -15.65
CA ILE A 135 5.40 4.12 -14.26
C ILE A 135 5.81 5.51 -13.77
N VAL A 136 5.66 5.75 -12.47
CA VAL A 136 6.09 6.99 -11.80
C VAL A 136 6.71 6.66 -10.44
N PRO A 137 7.63 7.52 -9.90
CA PRO A 137 8.03 7.40 -8.51
C PRO A 137 6.85 7.67 -7.60
N ALA A 138 6.80 7.02 -6.45
CA ALA A 138 5.75 7.22 -5.47
C ALA A 138 6.30 7.26 -4.04
N LEU A 139 5.58 7.95 -3.16
CA LEU A 139 5.68 7.78 -1.72
C LEU A 139 4.35 7.17 -1.25
N GLU A 140 4.41 6.07 -0.51
CA GLU A 140 3.30 5.61 0.30
C GLU A 140 3.48 6.11 1.73
N ILE A 141 2.40 6.60 2.31
CA ILE A 141 2.31 6.93 3.73
C ILE A 141 1.47 5.85 4.37
N VAL A 142 2.14 4.88 4.97
CA VAL A 142 1.48 3.85 5.76
C VAL A 142 1.15 4.41 7.14
N ASP A 143 -0.06 4.11 7.61
CA ASP A 143 -0.58 4.64 8.88
C ASP A 143 -1.51 3.60 9.52
N SER A 144 -1.05 2.93 10.57
CA SER A 144 -1.83 1.87 11.20
C SER A 144 -2.85 2.42 12.18
N ARG A 145 -4.09 1.91 12.09
CA ARG A 145 -5.15 2.12 13.10
C ARG A 145 -4.98 1.23 14.33
N VAL A 146 -4.01 0.30 14.28
CA VAL A 146 -3.62 -0.54 15.42
C VAL A 146 -2.49 0.11 16.20
N LYS A 147 -2.65 0.28 17.52
CA LYS A 147 -1.71 0.97 18.41
C LYS A 147 -0.29 0.41 18.35
N ASP A 148 0.69 1.33 18.36
CA ASP A 148 2.11 1.05 18.53
C ASP A 148 2.67 0.10 17.44
N TRP A 149 2.01 0.01 16.29
CA TRP A 149 2.36 -0.95 15.22
C TRP A 149 2.46 -2.41 15.73
N LYS A 150 1.70 -2.76 16.79
CA LYS A 150 1.67 -4.13 17.34
C LYS A 150 0.79 -5.03 16.48
N ILE A 151 1.12 -5.16 15.21
CA ILE A 151 0.35 -5.87 14.21
C ILE A 151 0.90 -7.27 13.94
N LYS A 152 -0.02 -8.21 13.67
CA LYS A 152 0.25 -9.45 12.93
C LYS A 152 -0.38 -9.32 11.54
N LEU A 153 -0.12 -10.29 10.66
CA LEU A 153 -0.63 -10.26 9.29
C LEU A 153 -2.16 -10.05 9.20
N PRO A 154 -3.04 -10.72 9.99
CA PRO A 154 -4.47 -10.44 9.94
C PRO A 154 -4.83 -9.02 10.38
N ASP A 155 -4.06 -8.41 11.31
CA ASP A 155 -4.33 -7.05 11.79
C ASP A 155 -4.10 -6.02 10.67
N THR A 156 -2.94 -6.08 10.00
CA THR A 156 -2.62 -5.14 8.90
C THR A 156 -3.55 -5.34 7.71
N ILE A 157 -3.85 -6.58 7.32
CA ILE A 157 -4.80 -6.86 6.25
C ILE A 157 -6.17 -6.25 6.54
N ALA A 158 -6.73 -6.49 7.73
CA ALA A 158 -8.03 -5.95 8.13
C ALA A 158 -8.04 -4.41 8.12
N ASP A 159 -6.90 -3.81 8.44
CA ASP A 159 -6.63 -2.37 8.47
C ASP A 159 -6.22 -1.80 7.10
N ASN A 160 -6.74 -2.38 6.01
CA ASN A 160 -6.44 -1.98 4.63
C ASN A 160 -4.93 -2.01 4.32
N ALA A 161 -4.21 -3.02 4.81
CA ALA A 161 -2.75 -3.14 4.76
C ALA A 161 -2.05 -1.88 5.28
N SER A 162 -2.61 -1.29 6.34
CA SER A 162 -2.17 -0.04 6.98
C SER A 162 -2.02 1.15 6.01
N SER A 163 -2.79 1.19 4.92
CA SER A 163 -2.75 2.30 3.96
C SER A 163 -3.25 3.59 4.59
N GLY A 164 -2.54 4.70 4.37
CA GLY A 164 -2.92 6.06 4.76
C GLY A 164 -3.09 6.96 3.56
N PHE A 165 -1.99 7.52 3.04
CA PHE A 165 -1.95 8.40 1.88
C PHE A 165 -0.93 7.92 0.85
N TYR A 166 -0.95 8.52 -0.35
CA TYR A 166 0.12 8.33 -1.33
C TYR A 166 0.35 9.60 -2.15
N VAL A 167 1.55 9.70 -2.70
CA VAL A 167 1.99 10.82 -3.54
C VAL A 167 2.62 10.23 -4.79
N LEU A 168 2.23 10.72 -5.96
CA LEU A 168 2.83 10.35 -7.24
C LEU A 168 3.77 11.45 -7.73
N GLY A 169 4.94 11.06 -8.23
CA GLY A 169 5.85 12.00 -8.88
C GLY A 169 5.36 12.38 -10.29
N ASP A 170 5.88 13.49 -10.80
CA ASP A 170 5.39 14.08 -12.05
C ASP A 170 6.00 13.42 -13.30
N LYS A 171 7.19 12.82 -13.18
CA LYS A 171 7.89 12.25 -14.33
C LYS A 171 7.42 10.84 -14.63
N LYS A 172 6.74 10.69 -15.76
CA LYS A 172 6.30 9.41 -16.30
C LYS A 172 7.41 8.78 -17.16
N ALA A 173 7.53 7.44 -17.11
CA ALA A 173 8.37 6.67 -18.03
C ALA A 173 7.61 5.43 -18.50
N LYS A 174 7.97 4.91 -19.69
CA LYS A 174 7.49 3.60 -20.13
C LYS A 174 8.29 2.49 -19.46
N VAL A 175 7.67 1.33 -19.28
CA VAL A 175 8.31 0.20 -18.58
C VAL A 175 9.53 -0.37 -19.32
N ASP A 176 9.65 -0.13 -20.62
CA ASP A 176 10.78 -0.53 -21.46
C ASP A 176 11.94 0.50 -21.47
N GLU A 177 11.72 1.69 -20.93
CA GLU A 177 12.75 2.72 -20.77
C GLU A 177 13.59 2.56 -19.48
N ILE A 178 13.12 1.75 -18.53
CA ILE A 178 13.71 1.60 -17.20
C ILE A 178 13.99 0.12 -16.90
N ASN A 179 15.18 -0.19 -16.42
CA ASN A 179 15.43 -1.48 -15.80
C ASN A 179 14.81 -1.50 -14.39
N LEU A 180 13.63 -2.11 -14.25
CA LEU A 180 12.87 -2.10 -13.00
C LEU A 180 13.61 -2.74 -11.84
N GLU A 181 14.36 -3.82 -12.08
CA GLU A 181 15.12 -4.53 -11.04
C GLU A 181 16.28 -3.70 -10.50
N LEU A 182 16.97 -2.97 -11.39
CA LEU A 182 18.14 -2.17 -11.06
C LEU A 182 17.82 -0.69 -10.81
N LEU A 183 16.53 -0.31 -10.78
CA LEU A 183 16.11 1.06 -10.49
C LEU A 183 16.54 1.46 -9.09
N GLY A 184 17.59 2.28 -9.00
CA GLY A 184 18.08 2.80 -7.73
C GLY A 184 17.19 3.91 -7.18
N MET A 185 17.02 3.91 -5.85
CA MET A 185 16.24 4.90 -5.12
C MET A 185 17.00 5.40 -3.89
N VAL A 186 16.87 6.71 -3.59
CA VAL A 186 17.39 7.37 -2.38
C VAL A 186 16.24 8.09 -1.70
N LEU A 187 15.91 7.71 -0.47
CA LEU A 187 14.92 8.37 0.40
C LEU A 187 15.66 9.30 1.37
N SER A 188 15.27 10.56 1.38
CA SER A 188 15.77 11.57 2.31
C SER A 188 14.64 12.07 3.20
N LYS A 189 14.99 12.39 4.45
CA LYS A 189 14.14 13.06 5.45
C LYS A 189 14.87 14.31 5.92
N ASN A 190 14.23 15.49 5.78
CA ASN A 190 14.82 16.78 6.17
C ASN A 190 16.21 17.00 5.54
N ASP A 191 16.33 16.68 4.24
CA ASP A 191 17.56 16.73 3.42
C ASP A 191 18.66 15.70 3.78
N GLU A 192 18.45 14.89 4.81
CA GLU A 192 19.39 13.81 5.17
C GLU A 192 18.94 12.48 4.55
N ILE A 193 19.88 11.73 3.98
CA ILE A 193 19.60 10.40 3.43
C ILE A 193 19.31 9.44 4.60
N VAL A 194 18.09 8.88 4.62
CA VAL A 194 17.68 7.92 5.63
C VAL A 194 17.65 6.49 5.12
N ASN A 195 17.37 6.29 3.83
CA ASN A 195 17.35 4.97 3.20
C ASN A 195 17.82 5.03 1.75
N THR A 196 18.33 3.92 1.27
CA THR A 196 18.57 3.65 -0.15
C THR A 196 17.95 2.31 -0.51
N GLY A 197 17.54 2.14 -1.75
CA GLY A 197 16.92 0.91 -2.22
C GLY A 197 17.11 0.69 -3.71
N VAL A 198 16.65 -0.47 -4.14
CA VAL A 198 16.67 -0.87 -5.54
C VAL A 198 15.38 -1.63 -5.87
N GLY A 199 14.93 -1.57 -7.11
CA GLY A 199 13.68 -2.22 -7.52
C GLY A 199 13.60 -3.69 -7.17
N ALA A 200 14.70 -4.43 -7.21
CA ALA A 200 14.76 -5.84 -6.81
C ALA A 200 14.39 -6.11 -5.34
N ALA A 201 14.33 -5.10 -4.47
CA ALA A 201 13.87 -5.27 -3.10
C ALA A 201 12.39 -5.71 -3.02
N ALA A 202 11.59 -5.34 -4.02
CA ALA A 202 10.19 -5.74 -4.15
C ALA A 202 10.08 -7.06 -4.94
N LEU A 203 10.11 -8.21 -4.25
CA LEU A 203 10.02 -9.58 -4.81
C LEU A 203 10.94 -9.86 -6.02
N GLY A 204 12.12 -9.24 -6.06
CA GLY A 204 13.06 -9.35 -7.17
C GLY A 204 12.76 -8.42 -8.35
N ASN A 205 11.51 -8.05 -8.57
CA ASN A 205 11.07 -7.13 -9.61
C ASN A 205 9.71 -6.53 -9.24
N PRO A 206 9.54 -5.18 -9.22
CA PRO A 206 8.27 -4.53 -8.89
C PRO A 206 7.06 -5.03 -9.70
N ALA A 207 7.24 -5.39 -10.98
CA ALA A 207 6.17 -5.94 -11.80
C ALA A 207 5.72 -7.35 -11.34
N THR A 208 6.59 -8.11 -10.67
CA THR A 208 6.21 -9.40 -10.04
C THR A 208 5.21 -9.18 -8.91
N CYS A 209 5.36 -8.10 -8.13
CA CYS A 209 4.39 -7.76 -7.10
C CYS A 209 3.00 -7.48 -7.68
N VAL A 210 2.93 -6.74 -8.78
CA VAL A 210 1.66 -6.45 -9.47
C VAL A 210 1.02 -7.72 -10.04
N ALA A 211 1.83 -8.64 -10.58
CA ALA A 211 1.34 -9.94 -11.05
C ALA A 211 0.78 -10.78 -9.89
N TRP A 212 1.49 -10.82 -8.74
CA TRP A 212 1.00 -11.46 -7.52
C TRP A 212 -0.35 -10.87 -7.08
N LEU A 213 -0.46 -9.54 -7.05
CA LEU A 213 -1.71 -8.88 -6.67
C LEU A 213 -2.88 -9.24 -7.58
N ALA A 214 -2.69 -9.21 -8.91
CA ALA A 214 -3.74 -9.57 -9.85
C ALA A 214 -4.22 -11.03 -9.66
N ASN A 215 -3.30 -11.94 -9.37
CA ASN A 215 -3.61 -13.33 -9.07
C ASN A 215 -4.33 -13.47 -7.71
N LYS A 216 -3.87 -12.77 -6.68
CA LYS A 216 -4.47 -12.81 -5.33
C LYS A 216 -5.89 -12.25 -5.34
N LEU A 217 -6.12 -11.12 -5.98
CA LEU A 217 -7.44 -10.50 -6.10
C LEU A 217 -8.46 -11.39 -6.81
N SER A 218 -8.01 -12.25 -7.74
CA SER A 218 -8.91 -13.17 -8.44
C SER A 218 -9.58 -14.19 -7.52
N GLU A 219 -8.97 -14.51 -6.38
CA GLU A 219 -9.58 -15.37 -5.33
C GLU A 219 -10.86 -14.75 -4.75
N PHE A 220 -10.97 -13.41 -4.82
CA PHE A 220 -12.12 -12.62 -4.36
C PHE A 220 -13.00 -12.14 -5.53
N GLY A 221 -12.75 -12.60 -6.77
CA GLY A 221 -13.45 -12.15 -7.96
C GLY A 221 -13.19 -10.70 -8.36
N ILE A 222 -12.06 -10.11 -7.89
CA ILE A 222 -11.66 -8.73 -8.13
C ILE A 222 -10.57 -8.71 -9.21
N SER A 223 -10.63 -7.74 -10.14
CA SER A 223 -9.59 -7.47 -11.13
C SER A 223 -8.93 -6.11 -10.88
N LEU A 224 -7.71 -5.92 -11.35
CA LEU A 224 -7.11 -4.61 -11.53
C LEU A 224 -7.70 -3.98 -12.78
N LYS A 225 -8.02 -2.68 -12.73
CA LYS A 225 -8.69 -1.97 -13.83
C LYS A 225 -7.76 -1.03 -14.57
N ALA A 226 -8.02 -0.84 -15.86
CA ALA A 226 -7.39 0.23 -16.61
C ALA A 226 -7.63 1.59 -15.93
N GLY A 227 -6.57 2.40 -15.83
CA GLY A 227 -6.59 3.67 -15.10
C GLY A 227 -6.22 3.56 -13.62
N GLU A 228 -6.22 2.37 -13.02
CA GLU A 228 -5.80 2.21 -11.61
C GLU A 228 -4.30 2.43 -11.43
N VAL A 229 -3.97 3.01 -10.27
CA VAL A 229 -2.61 3.15 -9.74
C VAL A 229 -2.30 1.94 -8.85
N ILE A 230 -1.18 1.26 -9.13
CA ILE A 230 -0.74 0.13 -8.31
C ILE A 230 0.62 0.47 -7.69
N LEU A 231 0.65 0.66 -6.37
CA LEU A 231 1.89 0.80 -5.61
C LEU A 231 2.52 -0.59 -5.42
N SER A 232 3.76 -0.76 -5.88
CA SER A 232 4.35 -2.09 -6.06
C SER A 232 5.09 -2.65 -4.85
N GLY A 233 5.10 -1.93 -3.75
CA GLY A 233 5.81 -2.30 -2.53
C GLY A 233 7.11 -1.50 -2.35
N ALA A 234 7.47 -1.32 -1.09
CA ALA A 234 8.59 -0.50 -0.65
C ALA A 234 9.94 -1.02 -1.18
N LEU A 235 10.77 -0.10 -1.69
CA LEU A 235 12.14 -0.40 -2.16
C LEU A 235 13.18 -0.32 -1.03
N SER A 236 12.79 0.12 0.16
CA SER A 236 13.62 0.18 1.37
C SER A 236 12.73 0.08 2.61
N ALA A 237 13.34 0.12 3.80
CA ALA A 237 12.58 0.21 5.05
C ALA A 237 11.77 1.51 5.12
N ALA A 238 10.61 1.45 5.79
CA ALA A 238 9.80 2.62 6.12
C ALA A 238 10.52 3.56 7.11
N ALA A 239 10.29 4.87 6.99
CA ALA A 239 10.83 5.88 7.90
C ALA A 239 9.71 6.62 8.64
N ASP A 240 9.82 6.72 9.99
CA ASP A 240 8.84 7.40 10.82
C ASP A 240 8.70 8.89 10.47
N ALA A 241 7.47 9.37 10.39
CA ALA A 241 7.15 10.76 10.12
C ALA A 241 6.50 11.46 11.34
N LYS A 242 6.73 12.77 11.45
CA LYS A 242 6.14 13.66 12.47
C LYS A 242 5.95 15.06 11.91
N ALA A 243 5.19 15.87 12.63
CA ALA A 243 4.96 17.27 12.26
C ALA A 243 6.28 18.01 11.97
N GLY A 244 6.32 18.73 10.86
CA GLY A 244 7.47 19.48 10.37
C GLY A 244 8.47 18.68 9.54
N ASP A 245 8.30 17.36 9.42
CA ASP A 245 9.18 16.55 8.56
C ASP A 245 8.87 16.75 7.07
N THR A 246 9.92 16.71 6.28
CA THR A 246 9.85 16.68 4.81
C THR A 246 10.53 15.42 4.31
N PHE A 247 9.84 14.67 3.46
CA PHE A 247 10.42 13.50 2.79
C PHE A 247 10.56 13.75 1.29
N SER A 248 11.66 13.28 0.71
CA SER A 248 11.83 13.23 -0.74
C SER A 248 12.49 11.92 -1.16
N ALA A 249 11.94 11.28 -2.19
CA ALA A 249 12.54 10.11 -2.81
C ALA A 249 12.99 10.44 -4.23
N ARG A 250 14.28 10.18 -4.53
CA ARG A 250 14.86 10.34 -5.87
C ARG A 250 15.13 8.99 -6.49
N PHE A 251 14.66 8.82 -7.72
CA PHE A 251 14.80 7.58 -8.48
C PHE A 251 15.69 7.82 -9.70
N ALA A 252 16.61 6.90 -9.95
CA ALA A 252 17.48 6.97 -11.11
C ALA A 252 16.62 7.05 -12.41
N HIS A 253 16.91 8.03 -13.26
CA HIS A 253 16.22 8.27 -14.53
C HIS A 253 14.71 8.63 -14.45
N LEU A 254 14.06 8.51 -13.27
CA LEU A 254 12.61 8.68 -13.11
C LEU A 254 12.24 9.99 -12.34
N GLY A 255 13.24 10.73 -11.82
CA GLY A 255 12.99 11.99 -11.12
C GLY A 255 12.76 11.81 -9.62
N GLN A 256 11.93 12.68 -9.03
CA GLN A 256 11.69 12.68 -7.59
C GLN A 256 10.21 12.89 -7.26
N VAL A 257 9.86 12.53 -6.03
CA VAL A 257 8.58 12.76 -5.38
C VAL A 257 8.81 13.22 -3.95
N SER A 258 7.97 14.10 -3.42
CA SER A 258 8.14 14.64 -2.06
C SER A 258 6.81 14.89 -1.36
N VAL A 259 6.85 14.92 -0.02
CA VAL A 259 5.70 15.19 0.86
C VAL A 259 6.17 15.91 2.12
N HIS A 260 5.30 16.75 2.68
CA HIS A 260 5.49 17.45 3.95
C HIS A 260 4.46 16.98 5.00
N PHE A 261 4.81 17.09 6.29
CA PHE A 261 3.93 16.81 7.43
C PHE A 261 3.79 17.98 8.37
#